data_4745375089f53f209e4e45a4edf7529d
#
_entry.id   4745375089f53f209e4e45a4edf7529d
#
_cell.length_a   1.000
_cell.length_b   1.000
_cell.length_c   1.000
_cell.angle_alpha   90.00
_cell.angle_beta   90.00
_cell.angle_gamma   90.00
#
_symmetry.space_group_name_H-M   'P 1'
#
loop_
_entity.id
_entity.type
_entity.pdbx_description
1 polymer ?
#
loop_
_entity_poly.entity_id
_entity_poly.type
_entity_poly.pdbx_seq_one_letter_code
_entity_poly.pdbx_strand_id
1 'polypeptide(L)'
;YWDEGGAIAQITTGGGYSNQHARPDWQTGVHEMSGRGLPDISVAGHAYAIVLGGSWLTVDGTSASAPVVAGMVSLINAQLIAQGKPTVGFLNPVLYRAAASGGDVFRDITEGDNRCGSFGAPCCGGYDAAPGWDPVTGLGVPQFNALEAALISASP
;
A
#
# COMPACT_ATOMS: atom_id res chain seq x y z
N TYR A 1 -2.89 6.73 10.22
CA TYR A 1 -3.90 7.70 9.76
C TYR A 1 -3.71 9.02 10.49
N TRP A 2 -3.62 10.11 9.76
CA TRP A 2 -3.53 11.45 10.29
C TRP A 2 -4.85 12.20 10.02
N ASP A 3 -5.39 12.86 11.05
CA ASP A 3 -6.59 13.68 10.96
C ASP A 3 -6.26 15.11 11.43
N GLU A 4 -6.40 16.09 10.57
CA GLU A 4 -6.19 17.53 10.87
C GLU A 4 -7.08 18.07 12.00
N GLY A 5 -8.15 17.36 12.34
CA GLY A 5 -9.10 17.75 13.39
C GLY A 5 -8.75 17.26 14.79
N GLY A 6 -7.66 16.52 14.98
CA GLY A 6 -7.31 15.90 16.26
C GLY A 6 -8.30 14.82 16.70
N ALA A 7 -9.12 14.32 15.79
CA ALA A 7 -10.01 13.21 16.05
C ALA A 7 -9.22 11.90 16.21
N ILE A 8 -9.75 11.00 16.99
CA ILE A 8 -9.23 9.65 17.20
C ILE A 8 -9.10 8.95 15.85
N ALA A 9 -7.91 8.39 15.56
CA ALA A 9 -7.70 7.58 14.37
C ALA A 9 -8.77 6.50 14.25
N GLN A 10 -9.57 6.55 13.20
CA GLN A 10 -10.67 5.62 13.01
C GLN A 10 -10.18 4.28 12.48
N ILE A 11 -9.06 4.27 11.77
CA ILE A 11 -8.44 3.09 11.22
C ILE A 11 -6.94 3.31 11.01
N THR A 12 -6.16 2.26 11.22
CA THR A 12 -4.74 2.23 10.88
C THR A 12 -4.37 0.92 10.20
N THR A 13 -3.15 0.81 9.68
CA THR A 13 -2.68 -0.40 9.01
C THR A 13 -2.42 -1.52 10.01
N GLY A 14 -2.63 -2.76 9.59
CA GLY A 14 -2.26 -3.96 10.34
C GLY A 14 -0.83 -4.43 10.04
N GLY A 15 0.08 -3.51 9.75
CA GLY A 15 1.44 -3.83 9.34
C GLY A 15 2.34 -4.39 10.44
N GLY A 16 3.48 -4.91 10.01
CA GLY A 16 4.46 -5.56 10.89
C GLY A 16 5.26 -6.61 10.13
N TYR A 17 5.82 -7.56 10.88
CA TYR A 17 6.64 -8.63 10.34
C TYR A 17 6.05 -10.00 10.64
N SER A 18 6.01 -10.86 9.63
CA SER A 18 5.47 -12.21 9.76
C SER A 18 6.40 -13.08 10.63
N ASN A 19 5.78 -13.86 11.50
CA ASN A 19 6.46 -14.93 12.24
C ASN A 19 6.27 -16.32 11.58
N GLN A 20 5.55 -16.39 10.47
CA GLN A 20 5.24 -17.61 9.71
C GLN A 20 5.97 -17.64 8.36
N HIS A 21 6.12 -16.50 7.71
CA HIS A 21 6.72 -16.38 6.38
C HIS A 21 8.05 -15.65 6.48
N ALA A 22 9.10 -16.28 5.95
CA ALA A 22 10.42 -15.66 5.86
C ALA A 22 10.39 -14.42 4.94
N ARG A 23 11.33 -13.51 5.17
CA ARG A 23 11.55 -12.37 4.28
C ARG A 23 11.84 -12.87 2.88
N PRO A 24 11.06 -12.47 1.88
CA PRO A 24 11.29 -12.84 0.50
C PRO A 24 12.47 -12.05 -0.11
N ASP A 25 13.05 -12.58 -1.17
CA ASP A 25 14.23 -12.00 -1.81
C ASP A 25 14.03 -10.53 -2.24
N TRP A 26 12.82 -10.16 -2.70
CA TRP A 26 12.53 -8.80 -3.12
C TRP A 26 12.49 -7.78 -1.96
N GLN A 27 12.46 -8.24 -0.70
CA GLN A 27 12.60 -7.38 0.48
C GLN A 27 14.03 -7.38 1.05
N THR A 28 14.98 -8.03 0.39
CA THR A 28 16.39 -7.99 0.80
C THR A 28 16.94 -6.58 0.65
N GLY A 29 17.55 -6.08 1.73
CA GLY A 29 18.05 -4.69 1.78
C GLY A 29 16.98 -3.63 2.06
N VAL A 30 15.70 -4.04 2.25
CA VAL A 30 14.61 -3.15 2.60
C VAL A 30 14.45 -3.03 4.12
N HIS A 31 14.62 -4.14 4.84
CA HIS A 31 14.63 -4.20 6.31
C HIS A 31 15.47 -5.39 6.79
N GLU A 32 15.84 -5.37 8.07
CA GLU A 32 16.74 -6.40 8.66
C GLU A 32 16.01 -7.57 9.32
N MET A 33 14.68 -7.48 9.47
CA MET A 33 13.90 -8.56 10.11
C MET A 33 13.85 -9.80 9.23
N SER A 34 13.86 -10.98 9.86
CA SER A 34 13.84 -12.28 9.16
C SER A 34 12.48 -12.64 8.57
N GLY A 35 11.39 -12.06 9.08
CA GLY A 35 10.03 -12.27 8.59
C GLY A 35 9.66 -11.34 7.45
N ARG A 36 8.68 -11.76 6.63
CA ARG A 36 8.11 -10.92 5.59
C ARG A 36 7.52 -9.63 6.20
N GLY A 37 7.95 -8.48 5.72
CA GLY A 37 7.42 -7.18 6.09
C GLY A 37 6.08 -6.89 5.39
N LEU A 38 5.16 -6.28 6.10
CA LEU A 38 3.82 -5.88 5.66
C LEU A 38 3.54 -4.45 6.13
N PRO A 39 2.82 -3.64 5.34
CA PRO A 39 2.31 -3.86 3.99
C PRO A 39 3.40 -3.68 2.92
N ASP A 40 3.09 -3.97 1.65
CA ASP A 40 3.99 -3.63 0.53
C ASP A 40 3.81 -2.18 0.09
N ILE A 41 2.57 -1.71 0.01
CA ILE A 41 2.17 -0.34 -0.37
C ILE A 41 0.97 0.11 0.44
N SER A 42 0.65 1.40 0.40
CA SER A 42 -0.53 1.96 1.03
C SER A 42 -1.31 2.88 0.09
N VAL A 43 -2.59 3.04 0.36
CA VAL A 43 -3.46 4.07 -0.20
C VAL A 43 -4.45 4.52 0.88
N ALA A 44 -5.20 5.60 0.62
CA ALA A 44 -6.21 6.06 1.56
C ALA A 44 -7.10 4.89 2.06
N GLY A 45 -7.47 4.93 3.33
CA GLY A 45 -8.33 3.93 3.99
C GLY A 45 -9.53 4.57 4.70
N HIS A 46 -9.75 5.87 4.53
CA HIS A 46 -10.74 6.65 5.26
C HIS A 46 -11.59 7.50 4.30
N ALA A 47 -12.85 7.71 4.69
CA ALA A 47 -13.82 8.59 4.04
C ALA A 47 -14.05 8.30 2.55
N TYR A 48 -14.03 7.04 2.15
CA TYR A 48 -14.42 6.67 0.79
C TYR A 48 -15.90 6.95 0.55
N ALA A 49 -16.19 7.82 -0.41
CA ALA A 49 -17.57 8.07 -0.83
C ALA A 49 -18.10 6.91 -1.67
N ILE A 50 -19.18 6.31 -1.24
CA ILE A 50 -19.87 5.23 -1.94
C ILE A 50 -21.35 5.56 -2.13
N VAL A 51 -21.98 4.91 -3.08
CA VAL A 51 -23.43 4.93 -3.25
C VAL A 51 -23.98 3.55 -2.91
N LEU A 52 -24.84 3.49 -1.90
CA LEU A 52 -25.52 2.27 -1.47
C LEU A 52 -27.02 2.52 -1.36
N GLY A 53 -27.82 1.74 -2.09
CA GLY A 53 -29.27 1.90 -2.11
C GLY A 53 -29.74 3.29 -2.58
N GLY A 54 -28.99 3.96 -3.46
CA GLY A 54 -29.27 5.29 -3.96
C GLY A 54 -28.85 6.44 -3.02
N SER A 55 -28.26 6.15 -1.87
CA SER A 55 -27.78 7.15 -0.91
C SER A 55 -26.25 7.21 -0.86
N TRP A 56 -25.72 8.44 -0.69
CA TRP A 56 -24.31 8.66 -0.45
C TRP A 56 -23.94 8.29 0.98
N LEU A 57 -22.87 7.51 1.13
CA LEU A 57 -22.29 7.11 2.41
C LEU A 57 -20.77 7.26 2.35
N THR A 58 -20.14 7.33 3.50
CA THR A 58 -18.68 7.18 3.62
C THR A 58 -18.35 5.87 4.33
N VAL A 59 -17.29 5.22 3.87
CA VAL A 59 -16.78 3.99 4.49
C VAL A 59 -15.29 4.12 4.75
N ASP A 60 -14.85 3.43 5.81
CA ASP A 60 -13.46 3.34 6.22
C ASP A 60 -13.02 1.88 6.17
N GLY A 61 -11.77 1.68 5.84
CA GLY A 61 -11.21 0.33 5.87
C GLY A 61 -10.07 0.11 4.89
N THR A 62 -9.11 -0.70 5.27
CA THR A 62 -8.13 -1.27 4.34
C THR A 62 -8.82 -2.13 3.27
N SER A 63 -10.05 -2.60 3.57
CA SER A 63 -10.94 -3.25 2.60
C SER A 63 -11.42 -2.31 1.49
N ALA A 64 -11.37 -0.99 1.68
CA ALA A 64 -11.61 0.00 0.63
C ALA A 64 -10.31 0.34 -0.12
N SER A 65 -9.16 0.28 0.55
CA SER A 65 -7.85 0.53 -0.05
C SER A 65 -7.47 -0.54 -1.09
N ALA A 66 -7.67 -1.80 -0.78
CA ALA A 66 -7.28 -2.91 -1.65
C ALA A 66 -7.93 -2.87 -3.04
N PRO A 67 -9.25 -2.63 -3.20
CA PRO A 67 -9.87 -2.52 -4.52
C PRO A 67 -9.42 -1.28 -5.31
N VAL A 68 -8.95 -0.22 -4.68
CA VAL A 68 -8.35 0.92 -5.40
C VAL A 68 -7.08 0.48 -6.12
N VAL A 69 -6.20 -0.24 -5.43
CA VAL A 69 -4.98 -0.81 -6.04
C VAL A 69 -5.35 -1.83 -7.12
N ALA A 70 -6.34 -2.69 -6.86
CA ALA A 70 -6.84 -3.65 -7.85
C ALA A 70 -7.37 -2.94 -9.12
N GLY A 71 -8.07 -1.81 -8.95
CA GLY A 71 -8.53 -0.97 -10.05
C GLY A 71 -7.38 -0.38 -10.87
N MET A 72 -6.34 0.15 -10.22
CA MET A 72 -5.13 0.63 -10.89
C MET A 72 -4.47 -0.47 -11.73
N VAL A 73 -4.28 -1.65 -11.15
CA VAL A 73 -3.68 -2.81 -11.83
C VAL A 73 -4.57 -3.29 -12.98
N SER A 74 -5.89 -3.25 -12.83
CA SER A 74 -6.84 -3.62 -13.88
C SER A 74 -6.72 -2.69 -15.09
N LEU A 75 -6.57 -1.37 -14.88
CA LEU A 75 -6.36 -0.41 -15.95
C LEU A 75 -5.03 -0.66 -16.69
N ILE A 76 -3.96 -0.94 -15.95
CA ILE A 76 -2.64 -1.26 -16.52
C ILE A 76 -2.72 -2.57 -17.33
N ASN A 77 -3.38 -3.59 -16.80
CA ASN A 77 -3.59 -4.84 -17.52
C ASN A 77 -4.41 -4.66 -18.80
N ALA A 78 -5.42 -3.78 -18.79
CA ALA A 78 -6.18 -3.46 -20.00
C ALA A 78 -5.30 -2.86 -21.09
N GLN A 79 -4.37 -1.97 -20.72
CA GLN A 79 -3.41 -1.41 -21.69
C GLN A 79 -2.42 -2.46 -22.22
N LEU A 80 -1.89 -3.33 -21.35
CA LEU A 80 -1.02 -4.42 -21.78
C LEU A 80 -1.71 -5.35 -22.77
N ILE A 81 -2.94 -5.76 -22.47
CA ILE A 81 -3.75 -6.61 -23.34
C ILE A 81 -4.00 -5.92 -24.70
N ALA A 82 -4.31 -4.61 -24.70
CA ALA A 82 -4.48 -3.84 -25.92
C ALA A 82 -3.21 -3.78 -26.79
N GLN A 83 -2.03 -3.94 -26.18
CA GLN A 83 -0.72 -4.03 -26.84
C GLN A 83 -0.33 -5.46 -27.21
N GLY A 84 -1.17 -6.45 -26.97
CA GLY A 84 -0.87 -7.87 -27.20
C GLY A 84 0.10 -8.47 -26.19
N LYS A 85 0.29 -7.81 -25.04
CA LYS A 85 1.18 -8.25 -23.96
C LYS A 85 0.43 -9.03 -22.90
N PRO A 86 1.12 -9.91 -22.14
CA PRO A 86 0.53 -10.57 -20.98
C PRO A 86 0.23 -9.57 -19.84
N THR A 87 -0.65 -9.95 -18.93
CA THR A 87 -0.91 -9.19 -17.70
C THR A 87 0.30 -9.18 -16.76
N VAL A 88 0.35 -8.23 -15.84
CA VAL A 88 1.49 -8.01 -14.94
C VAL A 88 1.87 -9.18 -14.03
N GLY A 89 0.95 -10.13 -13.79
CA GLY A 89 1.22 -11.27 -12.90
C GLY A 89 1.46 -10.87 -11.44
N PHE A 90 2.45 -11.50 -10.79
CA PHE A 90 2.80 -11.25 -9.41
C PHE A 90 3.60 -9.95 -9.26
N LEU A 91 3.01 -8.96 -8.61
CA LEU A 91 3.47 -7.58 -8.59
C LEU A 91 4.69 -7.31 -7.71
N ASN A 92 4.77 -7.96 -6.54
CA ASN A 92 5.68 -7.53 -5.48
C ASN A 92 7.13 -7.33 -5.93
N PRO A 93 7.77 -8.27 -6.66
CA PRO A 93 9.14 -8.06 -7.09
C PRO A 93 9.32 -6.83 -8.00
N VAL A 94 8.31 -6.48 -8.79
CA VAL A 94 8.37 -5.30 -9.68
C VAL A 94 8.21 -4.02 -8.86
N LEU A 95 7.30 -3.98 -7.88
CA LEU A 95 7.10 -2.83 -7.01
C LEU A 95 8.39 -2.46 -6.28
N TYR A 96 9.06 -3.44 -5.68
CA TYR A 96 10.31 -3.21 -4.95
C TYR A 96 11.46 -2.80 -5.87
N ARG A 97 11.56 -3.38 -7.06
CA ARG A 97 12.55 -2.93 -8.06
C ARG A 97 12.28 -1.50 -8.53
N ALA A 98 11.02 -1.15 -8.77
CA ALA A 98 10.63 0.20 -9.17
C ALA A 98 10.98 1.23 -8.09
N ALA A 99 10.73 0.92 -6.83
CA ALA A 99 11.13 1.76 -5.70
C ALA A 99 12.66 1.93 -5.63
N ALA A 100 13.42 0.84 -5.79
CA ALA A 100 14.88 0.86 -5.74
C ALA A 100 15.52 1.61 -6.92
N SER A 101 14.83 1.77 -8.04
CA SER A 101 15.35 2.48 -9.21
C SER A 101 15.37 4.01 -9.08
N GLY A 102 14.84 4.56 -7.97
CA GLY A 102 14.88 6.00 -7.67
C GLY A 102 13.87 6.84 -8.46
N GLY A 103 12.88 6.23 -9.10
CA GLY A 103 11.77 6.95 -9.73
C GLY A 103 10.69 7.32 -8.70
N ASP A 104 9.94 8.39 -8.96
CA ASP A 104 8.80 8.84 -8.14
C ASP A 104 7.58 7.91 -8.29
N VAL A 105 7.80 6.58 -8.21
CA VAL A 105 6.73 5.59 -8.34
C VAL A 105 5.84 5.59 -7.10
N PHE A 106 6.43 5.89 -5.96
CA PHE A 106 5.72 5.94 -4.68
C PHE A 106 5.97 7.29 -4.00
N ARG A 107 4.91 7.87 -3.44
CA ARG A 107 5.03 8.95 -2.48
C ARG A 107 5.20 8.33 -1.11
N ASP A 108 6.37 8.50 -0.54
CA ASP A 108 6.70 8.03 0.80
C ASP A 108 5.86 8.75 1.87
N ILE A 109 5.48 8.01 2.92
CA ILE A 109 4.78 8.53 4.09
C ILE A 109 5.69 8.34 5.29
N THR A 110 6.16 9.45 5.85
CA THR A 110 7.21 9.47 6.87
C THR A 110 6.70 9.87 8.26
N GLU A 111 5.40 10.10 8.42
CA GLU A 111 4.78 10.53 9.67
C GLU A 111 3.58 9.67 10.02
N GLY A 112 3.37 9.42 11.31
CA GLY A 112 2.30 8.61 11.84
C GLY A 112 2.77 7.26 12.35
N ASP A 113 1.82 6.48 12.85
CA ASP A 113 2.09 5.14 13.41
C ASP A 113 0.87 4.22 13.28
N ASN A 114 1.04 2.95 13.58
CA ASN A 114 -0.05 1.97 13.64
C ASN A 114 -0.30 1.41 15.06
N ARG A 115 0.00 2.20 16.09
CA ARG A 115 -0.16 1.81 17.49
C ARG A 115 -1.60 1.84 17.98
N CYS A 116 -2.51 2.55 17.30
CA CYS A 116 -3.91 2.63 17.68
C CYS A 116 -4.77 1.67 16.86
N GLY A 117 -5.55 0.88 17.56
CA GLY A 117 -6.58 0.04 16.94
C GLY A 117 -7.78 0.86 16.49
N SER A 118 -8.67 0.24 15.72
CA SER A 118 -9.93 0.85 15.33
C SER A 118 -10.76 1.28 16.57
N PHE A 119 -11.44 2.41 16.47
CA PHE A 119 -12.31 2.96 17.51
C PHE A 119 -11.59 3.39 18.81
N GLY A 120 -10.33 3.81 18.73
CA GLY A 120 -9.62 4.35 19.88
C GLY A 120 -9.31 3.34 20.98
N ALA A 121 -9.35 2.06 20.68
CA ALA A 121 -8.88 1.04 21.61
C ALA A 121 -7.40 1.24 21.87
N PRO A 122 -6.93 1.26 23.13
CA PRO A 122 -5.52 1.38 23.42
C PRO A 122 -4.79 0.17 22.82
N CYS A 123 -3.84 0.42 21.98
CA CYS A 123 -2.93 -0.59 21.47
C CYS A 123 -1.58 -0.47 22.16
N CYS A 124 -0.99 -1.60 22.43
CA CYS A 124 0.18 -1.73 23.26
C CYS A 124 1.47 -1.92 22.48
N GLY A 125 1.43 -1.91 21.18
CA GLY A 125 2.59 -2.06 20.32
C GLY A 125 2.25 -1.64 18.91
N GLY A 126 3.27 -1.27 18.16
CA GLY A 126 3.12 -0.86 16.76
C GLY A 126 4.43 -0.27 16.26
N TYR A 127 4.37 0.29 15.09
CA TYR A 127 5.52 0.83 14.38
C TYR A 127 5.28 2.29 14.03
N ASP A 128 6.36 3.03 13.82
CA ASP A 128 6.33 4.39 13.29
C ASP A 128 6.55 4.35 11.78
N ALA A 129 5.91 5.27 11.07
CA ALA A 129 6.27 5.57 9.70
C ALA A 129 7.66 6.25 9.67
N ALA A 130 8.46 5.94 8.65
CA ALA A 130 9.84 6.41 8.53
C ALA A 130 10.20 6.57 7.04
N PRO A 131 11.26 7.32 6.71
CA PRO A 131 11.73 7.42 5.33
C PRO A 131 12.08 6.05 4.73
N GLY A 132 11.57 5.80 3.52
CA GLY A 132 11.69 4.54 2.83
C GLY A 132 10.58 3.56 3.20
N TRP A 133 10.85 2.26 3.04
CA TRP A 133 9.88 1.26 3.44
C TRP A 133 9.78 1.15 4.96
N ASP A 134 8.58 1.15 5.48
CA ASP A 134 8.27 0.91 6.88
C ASP A 134 7.06 -0.03 7.07
N PRO A 135 6.90 -0.65 8.26
CA PRO A 135 5.80 -1.59 8.50
C PRO A 135 4.46 -0.91 8.82
N VAL A 136 4.30 0.37 8.54
CA VAL A 136 3.04 1.11 8.62
C VAL A 136 2.47 1.34 7.24
N THR A 137 3.30 1.84 6.31
CA THR A 137 2.87 2.32 4.98
C THR A 137 3.52 1.60 3.80
N GLY A 138 4.45 0.69 4.07
CA GLY A 138 5.21 0.00 3.03
C GLY A 138 6.07 0.97 2.22
N LEU A 139 6.10 0.81 0.91
CA LEU A 139 6.77 1.72 -0.03
C LEU A 139 6.05 3.08 -0.17
N GLY A 140 4.93 3.28 0.52
CA GLY A 140 4.10 4.47 0.38
C GLY A 140 2.99 4.36 -0.66
N VAL A 141 2.48 5.52 -1.09
CA VAL A 141 1.32 5.63 -2.00
C VAL A 141 1.76 5.59 -3.45
N PRO A 142 1.29 4.62 -4.26
CA PRO A 142 1.66 4.55 -5.67
C PRO A 142 1.15 5.76 -6.45
N GLN A 143 2.00 6.34 -7.27
CA GLN A 143 1.65 7.37 -8.24
C GLN A 143 1.28 6.67 -9.55
N PHE A 144 0.01 6.73 -9.95
CA PHE A 144 -0.54 5.89 -11.01
C PHE A 144 0.27 5.93 -12.31
N ASN A 145 0.58 7.10 -12.83
CA ASN A 145 1.31 7.22 -14.09
C ASN A 145 2.72 6.61 -14.03
N ALA A 146 3.41 6.80 -12.92
CA ALA A 146 4.75 6.24 -12.72
C ALA A 146 4.71 4.73 -12.48
N LEU A 147 3.73 4.25 -11.71
CA LEU A 147 3.47 2.82 -11.53
C LEU A 147 3.14 2.13 -12.85
N GLU A 148 2.26 2.72 -13.66
CA GLU A 148 1.90 2.24 -14.98
C GLU A 148 3.13 2.10 -15.88
N ALA A 149 3.93 3.15 -15.99
CA ALA A 149 5.17 3.13 -16.78
C ALA A 149 6.14 2.03 -16.30
N ALA A 150 6.31 1.88 -14.99
CA ALA A 150 7.15 0.84 -14.40
C ALA A 150 6.65 -0.58 -14.71
N LEU A 151 5.35 -0.82 -14.58
CA LEU A 151 4.74 -2.14 -14.83
C LEU A 151 4.73 -2.50 -16.31
N ILE A 152 4.45 -1.54 -17.20
CA ILE A 152 4.48 -1.77 -18.66
C ILE A 152 5.91 -2.04 -19.14
N SER A 153 6.90 -1.32 -18.60
CA SER A 153 8.31 -1.55 -18.97
C SER A 153 8.86 -2.88 -18.45
N ALA A 154 8.33 -3.40 -17.36
CA ALA A 154 8.74 -4.68 -16.78
C ALA A 154 8.03 -5.88 -17.42
N SER A 155 7.00 -5.64 -18.23
CA SER A 155 6.26 -6.71 -18.93
C SER A 155 7.02 -7.18 -20.17
N PRO A 156 7.19 -8.50 -20.36
CA PRO A 156 7.92 -9.08 -21.47
C PRO A 156 7.28 -8.80 -22.84
#